data_95919cc8a8c8f3c055bf6cb6e42da6f0
#
_entry.id   95919cc8a8c8f3c055bf6cb6e42da6f0
#
_cell.length_a   1.000
_cell.length_b   1.000
_cell.length_c   1.000
_cell.angle_alpha   90.00
_cell.angle_beta   90.00
_cell.angle_gamma   90.00
#
_symmetry.space_group_name_H-M   'P 1'
#
loop_
_entity.id
_entity.type
_entity.pdbx_description
1 polymer ?
#
loop_
_entity_poly.entity_id
_entity_poly.type
_entity_poly.pdbx_seq_one_letter_code
_entity_poly.pdbx_strand_id
1 'polypeptide(L)'
;MKNFISVLLFSLFIVYSCNKDKQTAESKKSNTSTAIKKEFTRTKTQQKASETAPSDFVSNEYEIQYDAEGDLNQDGLADMALVLRKKTDTLAQRKMLVLLRNPDKTYRLDKISETVLPDEYNEYGYKMHDPEDISIEKGVLNIKLYNIGPYGNQFSTFRYMKGNLILTYIETYNMGAGSHSALYYEPLKGKVVEETINTMKEDMPASTETFKVKKESFLFEKASPDDIIRKVYDSTTNE
;
A
#
# COMPACT_ATOMS: atom_id res chain seq x y z
N MET A 1 12.51 54.32 17.80
CA MET A 1 13.58 54.49 18.81
C MET A 1 13.84 53.15 19.47
N LYS A 2 15.16 52.81 19.49
CA LYS A 2 15.84 51.75 20.27
C LYS A 2 15.52 50.31 19.81
N ASN A 3 16.33 49.65 19.00
CA ASN A 3 17.73 49.19 19.09
C ASN A 3 18.01 48.20 20.22
N PHE A 4 18.76 47.16 19.78
CA PHE A 4 19.76 46.33 20.48
C PHE A 4 19.29 44.89 20.75
N ILE A 5 20.05 43.85 20.61
CA ILE A 5 21.46 43.61 20.23
C ILE A 5 21.58 42.15 19.83
N SER A 6 22.41 41.93 18.82
CA SER A 6 23.03 40.67 18.41
C SER A 6 23.89 40.09 19.52
N VAL A 7 23.84 38.79 19.77
CA VAL A 7 24.95 38.05 20.37
C VAL A 7 25.27 36.80 19.56
N LEU A 8 26.37 36.90 18.88
CA LEU A 8 27.14 35.85 18.23
C LEU A 8 27.97 35.14 19.30
N LEU A 9 27.90 33.84 19.41
CA LEU A 9 28.87 33.06 20.18
C LEU A 9 29.41 31.92 19.33
N PHE A 10 30.65 32.14 18.94
CA PHE A 10 31.60 31.21 18.34
C PHE A 10 32.28 30.41 19.45
N SER A 11 32.43 29.14 19.29
CA SER A 11 33.53 28.33 19.83
C SER A 11 33.36 26.91 19.36
N LEU A 12 34.22 26.30 18.82
CA LEU A 12 35.65 26.07 18.70
C LEU A 12 35.85 24.56 18.57
N PHE A 13 36.57 24.21 17.54
CA PHE A 13 37.09 22.89 17.16
C PHE A 13 37.78 22.12 18.29
N ILE A 14 37.61 20.80 18.31
CA ILE A 14 38.73 19.92 18.69
C ILE A 14 38.74 18.73 17.73
N VAL A 15 39.74 18.72 16.87
CA VAL A 15 40.22 17.56 16.11
C VAL A 15 41.13 16.73 17.02
N TYR A 16 40.94 15.43 17.07
CA TYR A 16 41.99 14.52 17.50
C TYR A 16 42.31 13.55 16.37
N SER A 17 43.55 13.66 15.95
CA SER A 17 44.21 12.88 14.91
C SER A 17 45.10 11.81 15.55
N CYS A 18 45.26 10.70 14.83
CA CYS A 18 46.36 9.75 14.81
C CYS A 18 46.65 8.86 16.03
N ASN A 19 46.80 7.54 15.84
CA ASN A 19 48.09 6.98 15.45
C ASN A 19 47.99 5.55 14.90
N LYS A 20 48.85 5.30 13.92
CA LYS A 20 49.22 3.99 13.37
C LYS A 20 50.15 3.30 14.33
N ASP A 21 50.06 1.97 14.42
CA ASP A 21 51.28 1.15 14.56
C ASP A 21 51.14 -0.15 13.77
N LYS A 22 52.12 -0.32 12.88
CA LYS A 22 52.48 -1.54 12.18
C LYS A 22 53.34 -2.43 13.10
N GLN A 23 53.11 -3.69 13.11
CA GLN A 23 54.22 -4.68 13.29
C GLN A 23 54.05 -5.89 12.42
N THR A 24 55.08 -6.13 11.67
CA THR A 24 55.41 -7.23 10.74
C THR A 24 56.15 -8.31 11.48
N ALA A 25 56.02 -9.52 11.04
CA ALA A 25 56.97 -10.65 10.92
C ALA A 25 56.35 -11.95 11.42
N GLU A 26 56.42 -13.01 10.83
CA GLU A 26 57.16 -13.87 9.94
C GLU A 26 56.77 -15.33 10.17
N SER A 27 56.48 -16.02 9.10
CA SER A 27 56.90 -17.39 8.72
C SER A 27 57.00 -18.49 9.75
N LYS A 28 56.20 -19.58 9.51
CA LYS A 28 56.76 -20.93 9.36
C LYS A 28 55.77 -21.87 8.66
N LYS A 29 56.27 -22.47 7.58
CA LYS A 29 55.66 -23.62 6.87
C LYS A 29 55.63 -24.87 7.76
N SER A 30 54.56 -25.62 7.69
CA SER A 30 54.59 -27.05 7.82
C SER A 30 53.47 -27.69 6.99
N ASN A 31 53.89 -28.49 6.04
CA ASN A 31 53.01 -29.35 5.21
C ASN A 31 52.46 -30.50 6.07
N THR A 32 51.15 -30.73 5.99
CA THR A 32 50.64 -32.12 6.03
C THR A 32 49.32 -32.17 5.29
N SER A 33 49.33 -32.92 4.24
CA SER A 33 48.21 -33.32 3.40
C SER A 33 47.26 -34.20 4.24
N THR A 34 46.00 -33.82 4.31
CA THR A 34 44.92 -34.79 4.53
C THR A 34 43.67 -34.29 3.79
N ALA A 35 43.35 -35.01 2.72
CA ALA A 35 42.15 -34.83 1.95
C ALA A 35 40.93 -35.14 2.83
N ILE A 36 40.18 -34.12 3.21
CA ILE A 36 38.83 -34.29 3.72
C ILE A 36 37.84 -33.92 2.61
N LYS A 37 37.25 -34.97 2.09
CA LYS A 37 36.12 -34.97 1.19
C LYS A 37 34.97 -34.18 1.90
N LYS A 38 34.81 -32.92 1.59
CA LYS A 38 33.65 -32.16 2.03
C LYS A 38 32.46 -32.61 1.20
N GLU A 39 31.70 -33.50 1.77
CA GLU A 39 30.38 -33.88 1.34
C GLU A 39 29.50 -32.61 1.34
N PHE A 40 29.11 -32.17 0.14
CA PHE A 40 28.20 -31.09 -0.06
C PHE A 40 26.82 -31.59 0.38
N THR A 41 26.50 -31.42 1.65
CA THR A 41 25.13 -31.63 2.13
C THR A 41 24.24 -30.61 1.41
N ARG A 42 23.53 -31.08 0.40
CA ARG A 42 22.40 -30.40 -0.17
C ARG A 42 21.48 -30.00 1.00
N THR A 43 21.48 -28.72 1.32
CA THR A 43 20.43 -28.13 2.15
C THR A 43 19.12 -28.44 1.48
N LYS A 44 18.36 -29.36 2.02
CA LYS A 44 16.97 -29.59 1.65
C LYS A 44 16.30 -28.22 1.75
N THR A 45 15.85 -27.68 0.62
CA THR A 45 14.85 -26.64 0.59
C THR A 45 13.75 -27.12 1.53
N GLN A 46 13.57 -26.45 2.66
CA GLN A 46 12.43 -26.68 3.53
C GLN A 46 11.21 -26.42 2.67
N GLN A 47 10.52 -27.47 2.32
CA GLN A 47 9.22 -27.42 1.72
C GLN A 47 8.35 -26.70 2.75
N LYS A 48 8.00 -25.43 2.44
CA LYS A 48 7.17 -24.59 3.30
C LYS A 48 5.92 -25.43 3.62
N ALA A 49 5.65 -25.65 4.90
CA ALA A 49 4.45 -26.35 5.33
C ALA A 49 3.26 -25.70 4.63
N SER A 50 2.36 -26.50 4.09
CA SER A 50 1.13 -26.05 3.47
C SER A 50 0.33 -25.26 4.51
N GLU A 51 0.21 -23.95 4.31
CA GLU A 51 -0.51 -23.07 5.22
C GLU A 51 -2.02 -23.31 4.99
N THR A 52 -2.71 -23.78 6.02
CA THR A 52 -4.08 -24.28 5.90
C THR A 52 -5.13 -23.21 6.21
N ALA A 53 -4.78 -22.25 7.07
CA ALA A 53 -5.69 -21.18 7.48
C ALA A 53 -5.13 -19.80 7.06
N PRO A 54 -6.00 -18.82 6.79
CA PRO A 54 -5.56 -17.44 6.50
C PRO A 54 -4.69 -16.83 7.58
N SER A 55 -4.93 -17.18 8.87
CA SER A 55 -4.13 -16.74 10.01
C SER A 55 -2.66 -17.19 9.97
N ASP A 56 -2.36 -18.26 9.26
CA ASP A 56 -0.99 -18.80 9.16
C ASP A 56 -0.06 -17.84 8.37
N PHE A 57 -0.64 -16.94 7.57
CA PHE A 57 0.06 -15.90 6.82
C PHE A 57 0.30 -14.61 7.61
N VAL A 58 -0.25 -14.52 8.83
CA VAL A 58 -0.19 -13.33 9.66
C VAL A 58 0.89 -13.48 10.73
N SER A 59 1.93 -12.65 10.64
CA SER A 59 2.98 -12.67 11.67
C SER A 59 2.44 -12.20 13.02
N ASN A 60 3.09 -12.60 14.12
CA ASN A 60 2.67 -12.27 15.48
C ASN A 60 2.58 -10.77 15.78
N GLU A 61 3.23 -9.92 14.97
CA GLU A 61 3.21 -8.46 15.12
C GLU A 61 1.92 -7.82 14.60
N TYR A 62 1.15 -8.54 13.77
CA TYR A 62 -0.05 -8.05 13.12
C TYR A 62 -1.31 -8.76 13.64
N GLU A 63 -2.43 -8.09 13.48
CA GLU A 63 -3.77 -8.65 13.64
C GLU A 63 -4.56 -8.44 12.35
N ILE A 64 -5.53 -9.31 12.08
CA ILE A 64 -6.48 -9.13 10.99
C ILE A 64 -7.50 -8.10 11.45
N GLN A 65 -7.56 -6.97 10.74
CA GLN A 65 -8.51 -5.89 11.00
C GLN A 65 -9.80 -6.11 10.21
N TYR A 66 -9.66 -6.48 8.94
CA TYR A 66 -10.76 -6.82 8.04
C TYR A 66 -10.38 -8.03 7.20
N ASP A 67 -11.37 -8.81 6.81
CA ASP A 67 -11.23 -9.88 5.85
C ASP A 67 -12.41 -9.94 4.88
N ALA A 68 -12.17 -10.47 3.69
CA ALA A 68 -13.19 -10.71 2.69
C ALA A 68 -12.91 -12.05 1.99
N GLU A 69 -13.95 -12.84 1.78
CA GLU A 69 -13.88 -14.12 1.09
C GLU A 69 -14.70 -14.09 -0.22
N GLY A 70 -14.16 -14.67 -1.28
CA GLY A 70 -14.84 -14.79 -2.58
C GLY A 70 -13.92 -15.31 -3.66
N ASP A 71 -14.47 -15.78 -4.76
CA ASP A 71 -13.72 -16.27 -5.93
C ASP A 71 -13.18 -15.09 -6.74
N LEU A 72 -11.97 -14.65 -6.37
CA LEU A 72 -11.35 -13.46 -6.94
C LEU A 72 -10.70 -13.73 -8.30
N ASN A 73 -10.06 -14.88 -8.45
CA ASN A 73 -9.38 -15.27 -9.68
C ASN A 73 -10.29 -16.02 -10.68
N GLN A 74 -11.55 -16.30 -10.28
CA GLN A 74 -12.58 -16.99 -11.05
C GLN A 74 -12.23 -18.45 -11.39
N ASP A 75 -11.56 -19.15 -10.47
CA ASP A 75 -11.25 -20.58 -10.59
C ASP A 75 -12.28 -21.49 -9.90
N GLY A 76 -13.32 -20.92 -9.28
CA GLY A 76 -14.38 -21.62 -8.55
C GLY A 76 -14.04 -21.88 -7.09
N LEU A 77 -12.91 -21.40 -6.58
CA LEU A 77 -12.49 -21.52 -5.19
C LEU A 77 -12.58 -20.16 -4.49
N ALA A 78 -12.97 -20.18 -3.21
CA ALA A 78 -13.06 -18.92 -2.46
C ALA A 78 -11.69 -18.49 -1.94
N ASP A 79 -11.21 -17.37 -2.47
CA ASP A 79 -9.97 -16.69 -2.09
C ASP A 79 -10.21 -15.77 -0.89
N MET A 80 -9.13 -15.22 -0.30
CA MET A 80 -9.20 -14.28 0.83
C MET A 80 -8.43 -13.02 0.56
N ALA A 81 -9.00 -11.88 0.99
CA ALA A 81 -8.28 -10.63 1.14
C ALA A 81 -8.25 -10.27 2.63
N LEU A 82 -7.06 -9.97 3.17
CA LEU A 82 -6.87 -9.66 4.58
C LEU A 82 -6.28 -8.27 4.71
N VAL A 83 -6.87 -7.41 5.54
CA VAL A 83 -6.27 -6.15 5.98
C VAL A 83 -5.61 -6.37 7.33
N LEU A 84 -4.32 -6.10 7.40
CA LEU A 84 -3.51 -6.30 8.59
C LEU A 84 -3.12 -4.96 9.21
N ARG A 85 -3.35 -4.85 10.53
CA ARG A 85 -2.91 -3.73 11.36
C ARG A 85 -1.84 -4.19 12.34
N LYS A 86 -0.84 -3.34 12.57
CA LYS A 86 0.22 -3.62 13.55
C LYS A 86 -0.32 -3.49 14.96
N LYS A 87 -0.13 -4.51 15.81
CA LYS A 87 -0.70 -4.56 17.17
C LYS A 87 -0.18 -3.48 18.10
N THR A 88 1.09 -3.11 17.96
CA THR A 88 1.80 -2.19 18.87
C THR A 88 1.87 -0.76 18.36
N ASP A 89 1.41 -0.53 17.11
CA ASP A 89 1.49 0.78 16.47
C ASP A 89 0.34 0.92 15.46
N THR A 90 -0.76 1.48 15.89
CA THR A 90 -1.96 1.68 15.06
C THR A 90 -1.79 2.78 14.02
N LEU A 91 -0.73 3.61 14.11
CA LEU A 91 -0.39 4.62 13.10
C LEU A 91 0.53 4.06 12.01
N ALA A 92 1.08 2.85 12.21
CA ALA A 92 1.89 2.20 11.18
C ALA A 92 1.05 1.86 9.95
N GLN A 93 1.67 1.98 8.78
CA GLN A 93 1.07 1.60 7.50
C GLN A 93 0.49 0.19 7.56
N ARG A 94 -0.76 0.06 7.17
CA ARG A 94 -1.46 -1.22 7.08
C ARG A 94 -0.98 -2.02 5.87
N LYS A 95 -1.14 -3.33 5.95
CA LYS A 95 -0.84 -4.25 4.85
C LYS A 95 -2.12 -4.90 4.37
N MET A 96 -2.20 -5.14 3.08
CA MET A 96 -3.26 -5.96 2.51
C MET A 96 -2.67 -7.17 1.80
N LEU A 97 -3.14 -8.37 2.19
CA LEU A 97 -2.74 -9.65 1.62
C LEU A 97 -3.87 -10.19 0.76
N VAL A 98 -3.51 -10.79 -0.36
CA VAL A 98 -4.43 -11.62 -1.16
C VAL A 98 -3.91 -13.04 -1.15
N LEU A 99 -4.74 -13.96 -0.67
CA LEU A 99 -4.47 -15.39 -0.57
C LEU A 99 -5.38 -16.12 -1.56
N LEU A 100 -4.78 -16.90 -2.44
CA LEU A 100 -5.54 -17.75 -3.36
C LEU A 100 -5.68 -19.15 -2.79
N ARG A 101 -6.89 -19.71 -2.90
CA ARG A 101 -7.20 -21.06 -2.43
C ARG A 101 -6.72 -22.09 -3.42
N ASN A 102 -6.09 -23.13 -2.92
CA ASN A 102 -5.69 -24.29 -3.71
C ASN A 102 -6.78 -25.36 -3.70
N PRO A 103 -6.77 -26.30 -4.69
CA PRO A 103 -7.74 -27.40 -4.73
C PRO A 103 -7.72 -28.32 -3.51
N ASP A 104 -6.61 -28.41 -2.79
CA ASP A 104 -6.45 -29.18 -1.54
C ASP A 104 -6.98 -28.42 -0.30
N LYS A 105 -7.63 -27.27 -0.51
CA LYS A 105 -8.21 -26.36 0.49
C LYS A 105 -7.19 -25.57 1.32
N THR A 106 -5.92 -25.65 1.01
CA THR A 106 -4.90 -24.79 1.59
C THR A 106 -4.92 -23.43 0.89
N TYR A 107 -4.21 -22.45 1.46
CA TYR A 107 -3.99 -21.14 0.84
C TYR A 107 -2.54 -20.97 0.40
N ARG A 108 -2.34 -20.10 -0.57
CA ARG A 108 -1.05 -19.55 -0.94
C ARG A 108 -1.11 -18.04 -0.98
N LEU A 109 -0.07 -17.40 -0.50
CA LEU A 109 0.07 -15.95 -0.64
C LEU A 109 0.32 -15.63 -2.13
N ASP A 110 -0.52 -14.76 -2.70
CA ASP A 110 -0.39 -14.32 -4.10
C ASP A 110 0.08 -12.87 -4.19
N LYS A 111 -0.54 -11.94 -3.44
CA LYS A 111 -0.19 -10.52 -3.47
C LYS A 111 -0.06 -9.94 -2.06
N ILE A 112 0.83 -8.94 -1.94
CA ILE A 112 0.93 -8.07 -0.76
C ILE A 112 1.00 -6.63 -1.24
N SER A 113 0.25 -5.75 -0.60
CA SER A 113 0.36 -4.30 -0.78
C SER A 113 0.47 -3.58 0.56
N GLU A 114 1.33 -2.59 0.62
CA GLU A 114 1.47 -1.64 1.72
C GLU A 114 1.05 -0.22 1.32
N THR A 115 0.48 -0.07 0.10
CA THR A 115 0.14 1.24 -0.47
C THR A 115 -1.32 1.33 -0.94
N VAL A 116 -2.03 0.19 -1.02
CA VAL A 116 -3.40 0.14 -1.53
C VAL A 116 -4.42 0.76 -0.59
N LEU A 117 -4.10 0.85 0.69
CA LEU A 117 -4.88 1.53 1.71
C LEU A 117 -4.14 2.79 2.16
N PRO A 118 -4.85 3.91 2.39
CA PRO A 118 -4.27 5.07 3.04
C PRO A 118 -3.93 4.77 4.51
N ASP A 119 -3.28 5.73 5.17
CA ASP A 119 -3.15 5.71 6.61
C ASP A 119 -4.54 5.61 7.26
N GLU A 120 -4.67 4.87 8.36
CA GLU A 120 -5.96 4.75 9.08
C GLU A 120 -6.30 6.04 9.83
N TYR A 121 -5.27 6.72 10.34
CA TYR A 121 -5.38 7.95 11.13
C TYR A 121 -4.52 9.04 10.53
N ASN A 122 -4.96 10.28 10.64
CA ASN A 122 -4.15 11.43 10.29
C ASN A 122 -3.08 11.72 11.36
N GLU A 123 -2.24 12.72 11.12
CA GLU A 123 -1.17 13.17 12.04
C GLU A 123 -1.67 13.61 13.43
N TYR A 124 -2.97 13.93 13.57
CA TYR A 124 -3.62 14.31 14.83
C TYR A 124 -4.31 13.12 15.52
N GLY A 125 -4.22 11.91 14.96
CA GLY A 125 -4.84 10.69 15.49
C GLY A 125 -6.34 10.56 15.21
N TYR A 126 -6.89 11.32 14.26
CA TYR A 126 -8.28 11.16 13.81
C TYR A 126 -8.38 10.12 12.72
N LYS A 127 -9.33 9.19 12.86
CA LYS A 127 -9.60 8.17 11.83
C LYS A 127 -10.09 8.86 10.55
N MET A 128 -9.44 8.54 9.42
CA MET A 128 -9.72 9.21 8.16
C MET A 128 -10.97 8.66 7.47
N HIS A 129 -11.23 7.37 7.60
CA HIS A 129 -12.41 6.71 7.01
C HIS A 129 -13.10 5.79 8.00
N ASP A 130 -14.43 5.90 8.09
CA ASP A 130 -15.29 5.05 8.92
C ASP A 130 -16.74 5.10 8.41
N PRO A 131 -17.36 3.96 8.01
CA PRO A 131 -16.76 2.61 7.97
C PRO A 131 -15.80 2.41 6.79
N GLU A 132 -15.05 1.32 6.85
CA GLU A 132 -14.31 0.74 5.74
C GLU A 132 -14.95 -0.61 5.38
N ASP A 133 -15.16 -0.88 4.10
CA ASP A 133 -15.76 -2.11 3.60
C ASP A 133 -14.84 -2.74 2.55
N ILE A 134 -14.45 -3.99 2.79
CA ILE A 134 -13.64 -4.80 1.89
C ILE A 134 -14.48 -5.98 1.45
N SER A 135 -14.64 -6.17 0.15
CA SER A 135 -15.42 -7.29 -0.38
C SER A 135 -14.82 -7.90 -1.63
N ILE A 136 -15.09 -9.20 -1.84
CA ILE A 136 -14.78 -9.91 -3.09
C ILE A 136 -16.08 -10.38 -3.70
N GLU A 137 -16.46 -9.78 -4.83
CA GLU A 137 -17.70 -10.09 -5.52
C GLU A 137 -17.48 -10.27 -7.03
N LYS A 138 -17.89 -11.39 -7.58
CA LYS A 138 -17.84 -11.66 -9.03
C LYS A 138 -16.46 -11.41 -9.65
N GLY A 139 -15.40 -11.86 -8.98
CA GLY A 139 -14.01 -11.68 -9.42
C GLY A 139 -13.48 -10.24 -9.29
N VAL A 140 -14.09 -9.44 -8.41
CA VAL A 140 -13.67 -8.07 -8.11
C VAL A 140 -13.34 -7.95 -6.64
N LEU A 141 -12.17 -7.46 -6.32
CA LEU A 141 -11.84 -6.96 -4.99
C LEU A 141 -12.26 -5.50 -4.93
N ASN A 142 -13.18 -5.18 -4.02
CA ASN A 142 -13.63 -3.82 -3.74
C ASN A 142 -13.05 -3.35 -2.41
N ILE A 143 -12.54 -2.12 -2.40
CA ILE A 143 -12.09 -1.40 -1.21
C ILE A 143 -12.90 -0.11 -1.16
N LYS A 144 -13.78 0.03 -0.17
CA LYS A 144 -14.66 1.19 -0.01
C LYS A 144 -14.37 1.85 1.33
N LEU A 145 -13.89 3.07 1.27
CA LEU A 145 -13.55 3.90 2.41
C LEU A 145 -14.54 5.05 2.47
N TYR A 146 -15.26 5.15 3.57
CA TYR A 146 -16.33 6.14 3.72
C TYR A 146 -15.93 7.22 4.72
N ASN A 147 -16.22 8.47 4.38
CA ASN A 147 -16.13 9.59 5.30
C ASN A 147 -17.05 10.73 4.82
N ILE A 148 -17.95 11.17 5.68
CA ILE A 148 -18.85 12.31 5.42
C ILE A 148 -18.18 13.67 5.70
N GLY A 149 -16.95 13.67 6.19
CA GLY A 149 -16.17 14.86 6.52
C GLY A 149 -15.14 15.21 5.42
N PRO A 150 -14.01 15.81 5.79
CA PRO A 150 -13.08 16.42 4.84
C PRO A 150 -12.34 15.44 3.92
N TYR A 151 -12.28 14.15 4.29
CA TYR A 151 -11.58 13.15 3.46
C TYR A 151 -12.46 12.60 2.33
N GLY A 152 -13.79 12.69 2.48
CA GLY A 152 -14.74 12.16 1.50
C GLY A 152 -14.72 10.62 1.40
N ASN A 153 -15.51 10.11 0.47
CA ASN A 153 -15.51 8.68 0.15
C ASN A 153 -14.44 8.39 -0.90
N GLN A 154 -13.79 7.23 -0.80
CA GLN A 154 -12.85 6.73 -1.78
C GLN A 154 -13.10 5.24 -2.02
N PHE A 155 -13.43 4.88 -3.24
CA PHE A 155 -13.66 3.49 -3.65
C PHE A 155 -12.66 3.10 -4.72
N SER A 156 -12.08 1.92 -4.58
CA SER A 156 -11.20 1.36 -5.60
C SER A 156 -11.55 -0.10 -5.87
N THR A 157 -11.42 -0.52 -7.14
CA THR A 157 -11.69 -1.89 -7.54
C THR A 157 -10.53 -2.51 -8.28
N PHE A 158 -10.25 -3.78 -7.97
CA PHE A 158 -9.19 -4.56 -8.57
C PHE A 158 -9.74 -5.83 -9.20
N ARG A 159 -9.14 -6.25 -10.31
CA ARG A 159 -9.47 -7.51 -10.99
C ARG A 159 -8.21 -8.24 -11.43
N TYR A 160 -8.28 -9.57 -11.45
CA TYR A 160 -7.24 -10.36 -12.11
C TYR A 160 -7.32 -10.21 -13.63
N MET A 161 -6.18 -9.84 -14.21
CA MET A 161 -5.99 -9.75 -15.65
C MET A 161 -4.64 -10.37 -16.01
N LYS A 162 -4.65 -11.50 -16.73
CA LYS A 162 -3.43 -12.23 -17.13
C LYS A 162 -2.50 -12.54 -15.95
N GLY A 163 -3.06 -12.97 -14.82
CA GLY A 163 -2.32 -13.34 -13.61
C GLY A 163 -1.86 -12.18 -12.73
N ASN A 164 -2.19 -10.94 -13.07
CA ASN A 164 -1.93 -9.76 -12.25
C ASN A 164 -3.23 -9.21 -11.68
N LEU A 165 -3.22 -8.81 -10.44
CA LEU A 165 -4.31 -8.07 -9.81
C LEU A 165 -4.13 -6.58 -10.11
N ILE A 166 -5.03 -6.01 -10.90
CA ILE A 166 -4.88 -4.68 -11.51
C ILE A 166 -6.02 -3.77 -11.07
N LEU A 167 -5.70 -2.52 -10.76
CA LEU A 167 -6.67 -1.46 -10.51
C LEU A 167 -7.47 -1.18 -11.79
N THR A 168 -8.78 -1.28 -11.71
CA THR A 168 -9.70 -1.07 -12.85
C THR A 168 -10.54 0.17 -12.71
N TYR A 169 -10.76 0.66 -11.50
CA TYR A 169 -11.63 1.79 -11.23
C TYR A 169 -11.29 2.47 -9.90
N ILE A 170 -11.38 3.80 -9.89
CA ILE A 170 -11.40 4.63 -8.68
C ILE A 170 -12.61 5.57 -8.76
N GLU A 171 -13.26 5.75 -7.63
CA GLU A 171 -14.30 6.76 -7.43
C GLU A 171 -14.01 7.52 -6.14
N THR A 172 -14.16 8.84 -6.19
CA THR A 172 -14.18 9.70 -5.01
C THR A 172 -15.47 10.48 -4.95
N TYR A 173 -15.93 10.79 -3.75
CA TYR A 173 -17.06 11.65 -3.52
C TYR A 173 -16.82 12.53 -2.30
N ASN A 174 -16.79 13.84 -2.52
CA ASN A 174 -16.51 14.83 -1.48
C ASN A 174 -17.70 15.77 -1.30
N MET A 175 -18.06 16.00 -0.05
CA MET A 175 -19.14 16.91 0.36
C MET A 175 -18.55 18.22 0.87
N GLY A 176 -18.53 19.24 0.03
CA GLY A 176 -18.12 20.58 0.39
C GLY A 176 -19.29 21.50 0.74
N ALA A 177 -19.01 22.60 1.42
CA ALA A 177 -19.99 23.64 1.67
C ALA A 177 -20.33 24.37 0.35
N GLY A 178 -21.54 24.14 -0.14
CA GLY A 178 -22.05 24.77 -1.37
C GLY A 178 -21.86 23.94 -2.65
N SER A 179 -21.03 22.90 -2.62
CA SER A 179 -20.94 21.94 -3.73
C SER A 179 -20.47 20.58 -3.26
N HIS A 180 -20.94 19.52 -3.94
CA HIS A 180 -20.33 18.20 -3.86
C HIS A 180 -19.52 17.96 -5.14
N SER A 181 -18.45 17.17 -5.03
CA SER A 181 -17.65 16.76 -6.18
C SER A 181 -17.45 15.25 -6.20
N ALA A 182 -17.46 14.67 -7.39
CA ALA A 182 -17.12 13.28 -7.61
C ALA A 182 -16.11 13.17 -8.74
N LEU A 183 -15.23 12.20 -8.63
CA LEU A 183 -14.30 11.83 -9.68
C LEU A 183 -14.44 10.32 -9.93
N TYR A 184 -14.52 9.94 -11.19
CA TYR A 184 -14.60 8.57 -11.66
C TYR A 184 -13.45 8.32 -12.62
N TYR A 185 -12.52 7.44 -12.25
CA TYR A 185 -11.34 7.15 -13.06
C TYR A 185 -11.27 5.70 -13.49
N GLU A 186 -11.14 5.48 -14.79
CA GLU A 186 -10.92 4.18 -15.43
C GLU A 186 -9.50 4.13 -16.03
N PRO A 187 -8.47 3.67 -15.26
CA PRO A 187 -7.06 3.75 -15.69
C PRO A 187 -6.77 3.06 -17.01
N LEU A 188 -7.32 1.87 -17.20
CA LEU A 188 -7.09 1.07 -18.41
C LEU A 188 -7.71 1.69 -19.67
N LYS A 189 -8.73 2.54 -19.50
CA LYS A 189 -9.35 3.29 -20.61
C LYS A 189 -8.72 4.67 -20.78
N GLY A 190 -8.03 5.18 -19.77
CA GLY A 190 -7.54 6.55 -19.74
C GLY A 190 -8.71 7.55 -19.74
N LYS A 191 -9.77 7.24 -18.98
CA LYS A 191 -10.98 8.05 -18.91
C LYS A 191 -11.16 8.57 -17.48
N VAL A 192 -11.32 9.87 -17.36
CA VAL A 192 -11.72 10.56 -16.13
C VAL A 192 -13.06 11.23 -16.37
N VAL A 193 -13.95 11.15 -15.41
CA VAL A 193 -15.19 11.92 -15.37
C VAL A 193 -15.20 12.68 -14.05
N GLU A 194 -15.34 13.98 -14.11
CA GLU A 194 -15.55 14.84 -12.95
C GLU A 194 -16.99 15.32 -12.94
N GLU A 195 -17.61 15.28 -11.77
CA GLU A 195 -18.95 15.76 -11.53
C GLU A 195 -18.94 16.79 -10.41
N THR A 196 -19.62 17.90 -10.61
CA THR A 196 -19.82 18.93 -9.58
C THR A 196 -21.32 19.17 -9.42
N ILE A 197 -21.82 19.05 -8.18
CA ILE A 197 -23.21 19.23 -7.80
C ILE A 197 -23.30 20.53 -7.01
N ASN A 198 -24.09 21.50 -7.48
CA ASN A 198 -24.32 22.75 -6.75
C ASN A 198 -25.40 22.55 -5.69
N THR A 199 -25.01 22.45 -4.43
CA THR A 199 -25.93 22.24 -3.29
C THR A 199 -26.55 23.52 -2.75
N MET A 200 -26.18 24.70 -3.30
CA MET A 200 -26.78 25.99 -2.96
C MET A 200 -28.11 26.24 -3.68
N LYS A 201 -28.44 25.43 -4.67
CA LYS A 201 -29.69 25.49 -5.41
C LYS A 201 -30.63 24.36 -5.01
N GLU A 202 -31.93 24.64 -4.95
CA GLU A 202 -32.94 23.66 -4.52
C GLU A 202 -32.97 22.41 -5.43
N ASP A 203 -32.77 22.58 -6.73
CA ASP A 203 -32.72 21.52 -7.74
C ASP A 203 -31.35 20.81 -7.81
N MET A 204 -30.37 21.25 -7.00
CA MET A 204 -29.03 20.71 -6.95
C MET A 204 -28.45 20.29 -8.33
N PRO A 205 -28.34 21.21 -9.27
CA PRO A 205 -27.92 20.87 -10.62
C PRO A 205 -26.50 20.34 -10.65
N ALA A 206 -26.28 19.24 -11.39
CA ALA A 206 -24.98 18.66 -11.62
C ALA A 206 -24.41 19.11 -12.97
N SER A 207 -23.10 19.32 -13.00
CA SER A 207 -22.28 19.44 -14.22
C SER A 207 -21.28 18.33 -14.29
N THR A 208 -21.07 17.79 -15.49
CA THR A 208 -20.18 16.67 -15.71
C THR A 208 -19.20 17.00 -16.83
N GLU A 209 -17.91 16.80 -16.57
CA GLU A 209 -16.85 16.95 -17.55
C GLU A 209 -16.13 15.60 -17.76
N THR A 210 -15.68 15.34 -18.98
CA THR A 210 -14.99 14.09 -19.32
C THR A 210 -13.64 14.39 -19.95
N PHE A 211 -12.58 13.86 -19.34
CA PHE A 211 -11.21 14.03 -19.79
C PHE A 211 -10.63 12.70 -20.31
N LYS A 212 -9.75 12.81 -21.29
CA LYS A 212 -8.95 11.70 -21.78
C LYS A 212 -7.53 11.86 -21.28
N VAL A 213 -7.11 10.96 -20.42
CA VAL A 213 -5.75 10.92 -19.90
C VAL A 213 -4.99 9.70 -20.46
N LYS A 214 -3.71 9.63 -20.21
CA LYS A 214 -2.89 8.48 -20.58
C LYS A 214 -3.46 7.21 -19.94
N LYS A 215 -3.58 6.13 -20.75
CA LYS A 215 -3.91 4.80 -20.22
C LYS A 215 -2.78 4.29 -19.36
N GLU A 216 -3.09 3.83 -18.17
CA GLU A 216 -2.12 3.30 -17.21
C GLU A 216 -2.63 1.98 -16.62
N SER A 217 -1.69 1.14 -16.18
CA SER A 217 -1.97 -0.12 -15.50
C SER A 217 -1.25 -0.13 -14.16
N PHE A 218 -2.01 -0.12 -13.08
CA PHE A 218 -1.49 -0.12 -11.73
C PHE A 218 -1.67 -1.51 -11.11
N LEU A 219 -0.55 -2.13 -10.77
CA LEU A 219 -0.54 -3.42 -10.06
C LEU A 219 -0.92 -3.18 -8.60
N PHE A 220 -1.71 -4.08 -8.03
CA PHE A 220 -2.18 -4.03 -6.64
C PHE A 220 -1.04 -3.79 -5.64
N GLU A 221 0.09 -4.45 -5.83
CA GLU A 221 1.25 -4.38 -4.94
C GLU A 221 1.90 -2.98 -4.88
N LYS A 222 1.59 -2.10 -5.84
CA LYS A 222 2.20 -0.78 -6.00
C LYS A 222 1.17 0.34 -6.15
N ALA A 223 -0.10 -0.01 -6.24
CA ALA A 223 -1.16 0.98 -6.37
C ALA A 223 -1.28 1.75 -5.05
N SER A 224 -1.20 3.08 -5.14
CA SER A 224 -1.60 4.02 -4.10
C SER A 224 -2.78 4.82 -4.66
N PRO A 225 -4.03 4.49 -4.30
CA PRO A 225 -5.19 5.22 -4.79
C PRO A 225 -5.10 6.72 -4.53
N ASP A 226 -4.60 7.15 -3.37
CA ASP A 226 -4.42 8.57 -3.03
C ASP A 226 -3.48 9.30 -3.99
N ASP A 227 -2.32 8.71 -4.28
CA ASP A 227 -1.36 9.30 -5.20
C ASP A 227 -1.88 9.31 -6.64
N ILE A 228 -2.61 8.26 -7.01
CA ILE A 228 -3.24 8.16 -8.33
C ILE A 228 -4.32 9.24 -8.48
N ILE A 229 -5.19 9.44 -7.49
CA ILE A 229 -6.23 10.47 -7.48
C ILE A 229 -5.59 11.85 -7.60
N ARG A 230 -4.57 12.14 -6.79
CA ARG A 230 -3.84 13.42 -6.84
C ARG A 230 -3.27 13.69 -8.22
N LYS A 231 -2.58 12.70 -8.80
CA LYS A 231 -2.02 12.81 -10.15
C LYS A 231 -3.08 13.04 -11.23
N VAL A 232 -4.25 12.41 -11.09
CA VAL A 232 -5.37 12.58 -12.02
C VAL A 232 -5.91 14.00 -11.93
N TYR A 233 -6.17 14.53 -10.73
CA TYR A 233 -6.61 15.93 -10.56
C TYR A 233 -5.59 16.92 -11.14
N ASP A 234 -4.30 16.71 -10.91
CA ASP A 234 -3.26 17.57 -11.48
C ASP A 234 -3.27 17.54 -13.02
N SER A 235 -3.65 16.41 -13.62
CA SER A 235 -3.69 16.27 -15.08
C SER A 235 -4.94 16.90 -15.73
N THR A 236 -6.05 16.97 -15.00
CA THR A 236 -7.32 17.58 -15.50
C THR A 236 -7.37 19.09 -15.27
N THR A 237 -6.64 19.60 -14.26
CA THR A 237 -6.64 21.05 -13.92
C THR A 237 -5.70 21.86 -14.80
N ASN A 238 -4.75 21.24 -15.50
CA ASN A 238 -3.74 21.92 -16.32
C ASN A 238 -4.08 21.92 -17.83
N GLU A 239 -5.26 21.48 -18.23
CA GLU A 239 -5.82 21.59 -19.59
C GLU A 239 -6.80 22.78 -19.69
#